data_b59125765fd341981822194354dbe7ad
#
_entry.id   b59125765fd341981822194354dbe7ad
#
_cell.length_a   1.000
_cell.length_b   1.000
_cell.length_c   1.000
_cell.angle_alpha   90.00
_cell.angle_beta   90.00
_cell.angle_gamma   90.00
#
_symmetry.space_group_name_H-M   'P 1'
#
loop_
_entity.id
_entity.type
_entity.pdbx_description
1 polymer ?
#
loop_
_entity_poly.entity_id
_entity_poly.type
_entity_poly.pdbx_seq_one_letter_code
_entity_poly.pdbx_strand_id
1 'polypeptide(L)'
;MSLLNRYKGISAVRFELAVQNIAFVVFLFPVVISIFFGSIVLGEVLKSPERELDLWPFESSDKIVVSSGAITINGLDNELSKSQPIKITVSVSDPIFDCGDLYITIYDISKTPKEVVTQSAFFGQCYEKNNLVMPIDDEFSEIIDSGQYEIVAEINDKEFKKTLTANETFIVK
;
A
#
# COMPACT_ATOMS: atom_id res chain seq x y z
N MET A 1 -15.01 -65.91 43.75
CA MET A 1 -14.22 -64.67 43.72
C MET A 1 -13.74 -64.40 42.28
N SER A 2 -14.63 -64.35 41.27
CA SER A 2 -14.19 -64.27 39.87
C SER A 2 -15.15 -63.54 38.90
N LEU A 3 -16.18 -62.88 39.38
CA LEU A 3 -17.11 -62.13 38.51
C LEU A 3 -17.01 -60.61 38.54
N LEU A 4 -16.30 -60.06 39.51
CA LEU A 4 -16.09 -58.59 39.65
C LEU A 4 -15.02 -58.01 38.71
N ASN A 5 -14.14 -58.85 38.16
CA ASN A 5 -13.03 -58.35 37.30
C ASN A 5 -13.41 -58.22 35.81
N ARG A 6 -14.59 -58.75 35.39
CA ARG A 6 -15.05 -58.66 34.01
C ARG A 6 -15.80 -57.36 33.68
N TYR A 7 -16.35 -56.70 34.71
CA TYR A 7 -17.12 -55.45 34.49
C TYR A 7 -16.23 -54.18 34.37
N LYS A 8 -15.01 -54.24 34.92
CA LYS A 8 -14.11 -53.08 34.90
C LYS A 8 -13.47 -52.83 33.52
N GLY A 9 -13.34 -53.87 32.69
CA GLY A 9 -12.75 -53.77 31.37
C GLY A 9 -13.67 -53.13 30.31
N ILE A 10 -14.98 -53.37 30.43
CA ILE A 10 -15.95 -52.95 29.41
C ILE A 10 -16.26 -51.46 29.51
N SER A 11 -16.26 -50.88 30.70
CA SER A 11 -16.48 -49.44 30.88
C SER A 11 -15.27 -48.57 30.47
N ALA A 12 -14.06 -49.08 30.68
CA ALA A 12 -12.85 -48.34 30.27
C ALA A 12 -12.70 -48.25 28.74
N VAL A 13 -12.96 -49.36 28.04
CA VAL A 13 -12.90 -49.39 26.55
C VAL A 13 -13.96 -48.52 25.92
N ARG A 14 -15.16 -48.43 26.48
CA ARG A 14 -16.23 -47.56 25.99
C ARG A 14 -15.89 -46.07 26.22
N PHE A 15 -15.21 -45.74 27.30
CA PHE A 15 -14.83 -44.38 27.61
C PHE A 15 -13.69 -43.89 26.68
N GLU A 16 -12.70 -44.70 26.39
CA GLU A 16 -11.64 -44.39 25.44
C GLU A 16 -12.17 -44.17 24.01
N LEU A 17 -13.07 -45.01 23.53
CA LEU A 17 -13.70 -44.87 22.22
C LEU A 17 -14.56 -43.60 22.12
N ALA A 18 -15.23 -43.21 23.20
CA ALA A 18 -16.05 -42.00 23.25
C ALA A 18 -15.15 -40.73 23.20
N VAL A 19 -14.05 -40.72 23.94
CA VAL A 19 -13.09 -39.59 23.94
C VAL A 19 -12.41 -39.45 22.58
N GLN A 20 -12.04 -40.53 21.94
CA GLN A 20 -11.39 -40.51 20.63
C GLN A 20 -12.35 -39.96 19.55
N ASN A 21 -13.64 -40.31 19.60
CA ASN A 21 -14.64 -39.76 18.66
C ASN A 21 -14.94 -38.29 18.91
N ILE A 22 -14.97 -37.83 20.15
CA ILE A 22 -15.15 -36.42 20.50
C ILE A 22 -13.97 -35.58 20.02
N ALA A 23 -12.71 -36.05 20.22
CA ALA A 23 -11.52 -35.38 19.74
C ALA A 23 -11.55 -35.25 18.21
N PHE A 24 -11.95 -36.30 17.50
CA PHE A 24 -12.11 -36.27 16.06
C PHE A 24 -13.11 -35.21 15.59
N VAL A 25 -14.28 -35.12 16.22
CA VAL A 25 -15.30 -34.12 15.87
C VAL A 25 -14.83 -32.70 16.19
N VAL A 26 -14.19 -32.49 17.33
CA VAL A 26 -13.76 -31.13 17.76
C VAL A 26 -12.60 -30.58 16.93
N PHE A 27 -11.67 -31.42 16.51
CA PHE A 27 -10.47 -30.97 15.78
C PHE A 27 -10.60 -31.14 14.27
N LEU A 28 -11.16 -32.21 13.78
CA LEU A 28 -11.19 -32.49 12.34
C LEU A 28 -12.35 -31.80 11.64
N PHE A 29 -13.49 -31.67 12.27
CA PHE A 29 -14.68 -31.04 11.70
C PHE A 29 -14.48 -29.57 11.36
N PRO A 30 -13.88 -28.69 12.23
CA PRO A 30 -13.58 -27.30 11.88
C PRO A 30 -12.59 -27.18 10.72
N VAL A 31 -11.59 -28.07 10.64
CA VAL A 31 -10.62 -28.06 9.54
C VAL A 31 -11.30 -28.37 8.20
N VAL A 32 -12.14 -29.39 8.16
CA VAL A 32 -12.88 -29.76 6.95
C VAL A 32 -13.82 -28.62 6.51
N ILE A 33 -14.53 -28.02 7.46
CA ILE A 33 -15.39 -26.86 7.18
C ILE A 33 -14.57 -25.69 6.63
N SER A 34 -13.43 -25.36 7.23
CA SER A 34 -12.56 -24.28 6.78
C SER A 34 -12.03 -24.49 5.36
N ILE A 35 -11.65 -25.72 5.03
CA ILE A 35 -11.21 -26.06 3.66
C ILE A 35 -12.36 -25.92 2.68
N PHE A 36 -13.56 -26.37 3.05
CA PHE A 36 -14.73 -26.32 2.16
C PHE A 36 -15.15 -24.88 1.88
N PHE A 37 -15.32 -24.05 2.92
CA PHE A 37 -15.69 -22.65 2.74
C PHE A 37 -14.55 -21.83 2.09
N GLY A 38 -13.30 -22.11 2.45
CA GLY A 38 -12.14 -21.48 1.81
C GLY A 38 -12.07 -21.76 0.31
N SER A 39 -12.40 -22.97 -0.11
CA SER A 39 -12.43 -23.35 -1.53
C SER A 39 -13.53 -22.64 -2.32
N ILE A 40 -14.70 -22.41 -1.71
CA ILE A 40 -15.80 -21.66 -2.34
C ILE A 40 -15.40 -20.20 -2.54
N VAL A 41 -14.85 -19.56 -1.49
CA VAL A 41 -14.40 -18.16 -1.57
C VAL A 41 -13.28 -17.99 -2.58
N LEU A 42 -12.31 -18.91 -2.58
CA LEU A 42 -11.20 -18.87 -3.55
C LEU A 42 -11.71 -19.07 -4.98
N GLY A 43 -12.68 -19.97 -5.19
CA GLY A 43 -13.29 -20.19 -6.50
C GLY A 43 -14.04 -18.97 -7.03
N GLU A 44 -14.65 -18.18 -6.15
CA GLU A 44 -15.35 -16.95 -6.51
C GLU A 44 -14.38 -15.79 -6.83
N VAL A 45 -13.28 -15.70 -6.05
CA VAL A 45 -12.21 -14.75 -6.29
C VAL A 45 -11.51 -15.03 -7.63
N LEU A 46 -11.26 -16.30 -7.96
CA LEU A 46 -10.60 -16.68 -9.23
C LEU A 46 -11.50 -16.52 -10.47
N LYS A 47 -12.82 -16.49 -10.30
CA LYS A 47 -13.78 -16.26 -11.39
C LYS A 47 -13.95 -14.79 -11.77
N SER A 48 -13.48 -13.87 -10.95
CA SER A 48 -13.55 -12.43 -11.18
C SER A 48 -12.16 -11.90 -11.51
N PRO A 49 -11.67 -12.03 -12.78
CA PRO A 49 -10.32 -11.59 -13.17
C PRO A 49 -10.11 -10.08 -13.09
N GLU A 50 -11.16 -9.30 -12.85
CA GLU A 50 -11.13 -7.82 -12.75
C GLU A 50 -11.38 -7.29 -11.33
N ARG A 51 -11.24 -8.11 -10.31
CA ARG A 51 -11.11 -7.54 -8.96
C ARG A 51 -9.67 -7.01 -8.82
N GLU A 52 -9.51 -5.75 -9.15
CA GLU A 52 -8.48 -4.96 -8.47
C GLU A 52 -8.66 -5.24 -6.97
N LEU A 53 -7.58 -5.66 -6.33
CA LEU A 53 -7.54 -5.81 -4.88
C LEU A 53 -7.64 -4.40 -4.28
N ASP A 54 -8.86 -3.88 -4.22
CA ASP A 54 -9.21 -2.70 -3.45
C ASP A 54 -9.08 -3.08 -1.97
N LEU A 55 -7.84 -3.17 -1.50
CA LEU A 55 -7.49 -3.49 -0.11
C LEU A 55 -7.92 -2.37 0.86
N TRP A 56 -8.37 -1.25 0.32
CA TRP A 56 -8.92 -0.14 1.07
C TRP A 56 -10.24 0.28 0.41
N PRO A 57 -11.34 0.32 1.15
CA PRO A 57 -12.58 0.93 0.66
C PRO A 57 -12.41 2.47 0.65
N PHE A 58 -11.46 2.97 -0.13
CA PHE A 58 -11.58 4.32 -0.59
C PHE A 58 -12.61 4.26 -1.71
N GLU A 59 -13.84 4.71 -1.41
CA GLU A 59 -14.71 5.17 -2.48
C GLU A 59 -13.82 5.95 -3.43
N SER A 60 -13.77 5.54 -4.68
CA SER A 60 -13.26 6.35 -5.77
C SER A 60 -14.24 7.52 -5.92
N SER A 61 -14.22 8.40 -4.94
CA SER A 61 -14.61 9.79 -5.10
C SER A 61 -13.83 10.23 -6.31
N ASP A 62 -14.50 10.69 -7.35
CA ASP A 62 -13.87 11.28 -8.53
C ASP A 62 -12.81 12.27 -8.02
N LYS A 63 -11.56 11.80 -7.90
CA LYS A 63 -10.43 12.67 -7.57
C LYS A 63 -10.38 13.68 -8.70
N ILE A 64 -10.77 14.89 -8.42
CA ILE A 64 -10.62 15.98 -9.40
C ILE A 64 -9.12 16.25 -9.47
N VAL A 65 -8.48 15.64 -10.44
CA VAL A 65 -7.08 15.96 -10.79
C VAL A 65 -7.12 17.34 -11.44
N VAL A 66 -6.80 18.35 -10.67
CA VAL A 66 -6.59 19.69 -11.20
C VAL A 66 -5.16 19.75 -11.70
N SER A 67 -4.97 19.51 -12.98
CA SER A 67 -3.67 19.67 -13.63
C SER A 67 -3.45 21.12 -14.05
N SER A 68 -2.22 21.55 -13.85
CA SER A 68 -1.48 22.68 -14.42
C SER A 68 -1.54 24.03 -13.70
N GLY A 69 -0.37 24.46 -13.26
CA GLY A 69 -0.06 25.82 -12.79
C GLY A 69 -0.22 26.05 -11.30
N ALA A 70 -0.94 25.19 -10.57
CA ALA A 70 -1.12 25.34 -9.13
C ALA A 70 -0.01 24.63 -8.31
N ILE A 71 0.73 23.70 -8.90
CA ILE A 71 1.86 22.99 -8.29
C ILE A 71 3.07 23.03 -9.22
N THR A 72 4.25 23.25 -8.67
CA THR A 72 5.50 23.38 -9.43
C THR A 72 6.63 22.66 -8.71
N ILE A 73 7.42 21.90 -9.46
CA ILE A 73 8.66 21.28 -8.99
C ILE A 73 9.79 22.29 -9.23
N ASN A 74 10.62 22.53 -8.21
CA ASN A 74 11.73 23.47 -8.29
C ASN A 74 13.04 22.76 -7.94
N GLY A 75 14.14 23.18 -8.57
CA GLY A 75 15.49 22.70 -8.27
C GLY A 75 15.90 21.42 -8.98
N LEU A 76 15.07 20.88 -9.91
CA LEU A 76 15.42 19.73 -10.73
C LEU A 76 16.24 20.19 -11.94
N ASP A 77 17.44 19.63 -12.08
CA ASP A 77 18.24 19.76 -13.30
C ASP A 77 17.83 18.68 -14.31
N ASN A 78 17.74 19.04 -15.59
CA ASN A 78 17.38 18.09 -16.66
C ASN A 78 18.42 16.98 -16.85
N GLU A 79 19.67 17.22 -16.47
CA GLU A 79 20.79 16.29 -16.54
C GLU A 79 21.56 16.28 -15.22
N LEU A 80 21.68 15.11 -14.61
CA LEU A 80 22.36 14.89 -13.34
C LEU A 80 23.48 13.86 -13.50
N SER A 81 24.51 13.97 -12.67
CA SER A 81 25.55 12.93 -12.59
C SER A 81 25.14 11.84 -11.59
N LYS A 82 25.52 10.59 -11.83
CA LYS A 82 25.21 9.42 -11.00
C LYS A 82 25.48 9.61 -9.49
N SER A 83 26.45 10.43 -9.12
CA SER A 83 26.80 10.67 -7.71
C SER A 83 26.10 11.89 -7.11
N GLN A 84 25.33 12.62 -7.91
CA GLN A 84 24.68 13.85 -7.49
C GLN A 84 23.32 13.53 -6.89
N PRO A 85 23.03 13.99 -5.66
CA PRO A 85 21.70 13.80 -5.09
C PRO A 85 20.67 14.65 -5.85
N ILE A 86 19.55 14.05 -6.15
CA ILE A 86 18.37 14.72 -6.69
C ILE A 86 17.70 15.45 -5.53
N LYS A 87 17.75 16.77 -5.56
CA LYS A 87 17.14 17.62 -4.55
C LYS A 87 16.10 18.49 -5.21
N ILE A 88 14.86 18.37 -4.76
CA ILE A 88 13.76 19.19 -5.25
C ILE A 88 12.96 19.78 -4.10
N THR A 89 12.27 20.84 -4.44
CA THR A 89 11.22 21.43 -3.62
C THR A 89 9.96 21.61 -4.44
N VAL A 90 8.83 21.60 -3.79
CA VAL A 90 7.51 21.73 -4.42
C VAL A 90 6.84 22.99 -3.91
N SER A 91 6.35 23.83 -4.83
CA SER A 91 5.56 25.02 -4.51
C SER A 91 4.12 24.81 -4.95
N VAL A 92 3.16 25.23 -4.13
CA VAL A 92 1.74 25.15 -4.42
C VAL A 92 1.14 26.55 -4.26
N SER A 93 0.32 26.97 -5.22
CA SER A 93 -0.31 28.30 -5.22
C SER A 93 -1.80 28.27 -4.92
N ASP A 94 -2.44 27.09 -4.85
CA ASP A 94 -3.87 26.96 -4.56
C ASP A 94 -4.10 26.92 -3.04
N PRO A 95 -4.85 27.86 -2.45
CA PRO A 95 -5.15 27.91 -1.02
C PRO A 95 -5.88 26.69 -0.46
N ILE A 96 -6.52 25.88 -1.29
CA ILE A 96 -7.20 24.65 -0.86
C ILE A 96 -6.20 23.65 -0.31
N PHE A 97 -4.95 23.73 -0.80
CA PHE A 97 -3.84 22.86 -0.38
C PHE A 97 -2.89 23.54 0.62
N ASP A 98 -3.40 24.52 1.39
CA ASP A 98 -2.63 25.16 2.48
C ASP A 98 -2.07 24.14 3.46
N CYS A 99 -2.72 22.98 3.59
CA CYS A 99 -2.21 21.82 4.28
C CYS A 99 -2.61 20.54 3.54
N GLY A 100 -1.68 19.58 3.50
CA GLY A 100 -1.94 18.31 2.85
C GLY A 100 -0.79 17.32 3.01
N ASP A 101 -0.90 16.19 2.35
CA ASP A 101 0.15 15.18 2.29
C ASP A 101 0.82 15.22 0.92
N LEU A 102 2.14 15.43 0.93
CA LEU A 102 2.96 15.47 -0.28
C LEU A 102 3.62 14.12 -0.52
N TYR A 103 3.47 13.60 -1.72
CA TYR A 103 4.16 12.41 -2.21
C TYR A 103 5.08 12.79 -3.38
N ILE A 104 6.32 12.30 -3.35
CA ILE A 104 7.28 12.48 -4.43
C ILE A 104 7.70 11.10 -4.89
N THR A 105 7.44 10.76 -6.15
CA THR A 105 7.75 9.46 -6.74
C THR A 105 8.63 9.62 -7.96
N ILE A 106 9.70 8.82 -8.05
CA ILE A 106 10.55 8.73 -9.23
C ILE A 106 10.27 7.41 -9.96
N TYR A 107 9.99 7.50 -11.24
CA TYR A 107 9.74 6.38 -12.13
C TYR A 107 10.88 6.21 -13.15
N ASP A 108 11.29 4.98 -13.38
CA ASP A 108 12.12 4.60 -14.54
C ASP A 108 11.20 4.53 -15.77
N ILE A 109 11.39 5.45 -16.71
CA ILE A 109 10.60 5.54 -17.95
C ILE A 109 11.23 4.78 -19.13
N SER A 110 12.40 4.16 -18.94
CA SER A 110 12.99 3.27 -19.94
C SER A 110 12.24 1.94 -20.06
N LYS A 111 11.40 1.63 -19.07
CA LYS A 111 10.57 0.41 -18.98
C LYS A 111 9.12 0.68 -19.36
N THR A 112 8.47 -0.34 -19.86
CA THR A 112 7.03 -0.30 -20.19
C THR A 112 6.33 -1.52 -19.57
N PRO A 113 5.43 -1.34 -18.58
CA PRO A 113 5.03 -0.08 -17.92
C PRO A 113 6.18 0.56 -17.15
N LYS A 114 6.10 1.89 -16.89
CA LYS A 114 7.07 2.59 -16.06
C LYS A 114 7.13 1.97 -14.66
N GLU A 115 8.33 1.86 -14.08
CA GLU A 115 8.55 1.21 -12.80
C GLU A 115 8.92 2.25 -11.72
N VAL A 116 8.36 2.13 -10.52
CA VAL A 116 8.73 2.98 -9.37
C VAL A 116 10.14 2.64 -8.93
N VAL A 117 11.01 3.64 -8.88
CA VAL A 117 12.39 3.54 -8.37
C VAL A 117 12.43 3.88 -6.89
N THR A 118 11.83 5.01 -6.52
CA THR A 118 11.73 5.46 -5.12
C THR A 118 10.48 6.30 -4.93
N GLN A 119 9.98 6.33 -3.70
CA GLN A 119 8.86 7.17 -3.30
C GLN A 119 9.08 7.65 -1.87
N SER A 120 8.90 8.96 -1.67
CA SER A 120 8.92 9.60 -0.36
C SER A 120 7.58 10.24 -0.08
N ALA A 121 7.15 10.22 1.19
CA ALA A 121 5.89 10.79 1.63
C ALA A 121 6.14 11.74 2.82
N PHE A 122 5.60 12.93 2.73
CA PHE A 122 5.68 14.00 3.73
C PHE A 122 4.27 14.35 4.18
N PHE A 123 3.93 13.96 5.40
CA PHE A 123 2.58 14.08 5.93
C PHE A 123 2.35 15.41 6.64
N GLY A 124 1.11 15.91 6.58
CA GLY A 124 0.69 17.09 7.33
C GLY A 124 1.46 18.36 6.97
N GLN A 125 1.89 18.49 5.72
CA GLN A 125 2.62 19.65 5.23
C GLN A 125 1.67 20.86 5.21
N CYS A 126 1.94 21.87 6.04
CA CYS A 126 1.14 23.09 6.11
C CYS A 126 1.98 24.31 5.80
N TYR A 127 1.53 25.12 4.83
CA TYR A 127 2.17 26.40 4.55
C TYR A 127 1.97 27.38 5.69
N GLU A 128 3.06 27.94 6.15
CA GLU A 128 3.03 29.18 6.92
C GLU A 128 3.20 30.37 5.96
N LYS A 129 2.76 31.57 6.39
CA LYS A 129 2.80 32.80 5.56
C LYS A 129 4.15 33.11 4.91
N ASN A 130 5.24 32.54 5.41
CA ASN A 130 6.60 32.78 4.93
C ASN A 130 7.26 31.53 4.34
N ASN A 131 6.58 30.40 4.26
CA ASN A 131 7.15 29.15 3.79
C ASN A 131 6.26 28.56 2.68
N LEU A 132 6.57 28.91 1.44
CA LEU A 132 5.80 28.54 0.25
C LEU A 132 6.39 27.31 -0.46
N VAL A 133 7.27 26.57 0.21
CA VAL A 133 8.03 25.46 -0.38
C VAL A 133 7.91 24.23 0.49
N MET A 134 7.68 23.10 -0.11
CA MET A 134 7.63 21.78 0.56
C MET A 134 8.78 20.88 0.10
N PRO A 135 9.20 19.88 0.89
CA PRO A 135 8.70 19.57 2.23
C PRO A 135 9.15 20.62 3.26
N ILE A 136 8.33 20.81 4.29
CA ILE A 136 8.59 21.74 5.41
C ILE A 136 9.32 20.97 6.49
N ASP A 137 10.42 21.53 7.02
CA ASP A 137 11.27 20.91 8.07
C ASP A 137 11.89 19.56 7.67
N ASP A 138 11.89 19.23 6.36
CA ASP A 138 12.49 18.02 5.80
C ASP A 138 13.10 18.32 4.42
N GLU A 139 13.77 17.34 3.82
CA GLU A 139 14.42 17.47 2.52
C GLU A 139 14.19 16.20 1.68
N PHE A 140 13.72 16.39 0.43
CA PHE A 140 13.77 15.30 -0.54
C PHE A 140 15.18 15.25 -1.15
N SER A 141 15.89 14.15 -0.92
CA SER A 141 17.25 13.94 -1.40
C SER A 141 17.50 12.48 -1.72
N GLU A 142 17.59 12.13 -3.00
CA GLU A 142 17.75 10.74 -3.47
C GLU A 142 18.92 10.61 -4.44
N ILE A 143 19.63 9.48 -4.38
CA ILE A 143 20.69 9.12 -5.33
C ILE A 143 20.21 7.87 -6.09
N ILE A 144 20.16 7.96 -7.41
CA ILE A 144 19.71 6.87 -8.28
C ILE A 144 20.76 6.54 -9.34
N ASP A 145 20.64 5.39 -9.96
CA ASP A 145 21.53 4.93 -11.03
C ASP A 145 21.34 5.72 -12.34
N SER A 146 22.26 5.53 -13.29
CA SER A 146 22.15 6.15 -14.62
C SER A 146 20.93 5.62 -15.36
N GLY A 147 20.15 6.53 -15.96
CA GLY A 147 18.90 6.20 -16.66
C GLY A 147 18.08 7.40 -17.04
N GLN A 148 16.86 7.14 -17.54
CA GLN A 148 15.85 8.14 -17.86
C GLN A 148 14.69 8.03 -16.89
N TYR A 149 14.30 9.14 -16.30
CA TYR A 149 13.37 9.16 -15.19
C TYR A 149 12.30 10.22 -15.33
N GLU A 150 11.16 9.95 -14.72
CA GLU A 150 10.10 10.93 -14.49
C GLU A 150 9.92 11.09 -12.98
N ILE A 151 9.95 12.31 -12.49
CA ILE A 151 9.59 12.64 -11.13
C ILE A 151 8.16 13.17 -11.10
N VAL A 152 7.38 12.68 -10.19
CA VAL A 152 5.99 13.09 -9.99
C VAL A 152 5.82 13.56 -8.55
N ALA A 153 5.40 14.82 -8.40
CA ALA A 153 4.99 15.38 -7.12
C ALA A 153 3.47 15.44 -7.05
N GLU A 154 2.90 14.82 -6.03
CA GLU A 154 1.46 14.78 -5.79
C GLU A 154 1.15 15.31 -4.40
N ILE A 155 0.25 16.28 -4.28
CA ILE A 155 -0.27 16.74 -2.99
C ILE A 155 -1.75 16.45 -2.89
N ASN A 156 -2.13 15.81 -1.79
CA ASN A 156 -3.51 15.57 -1.42
C ASN A 156 -3.96 16.59 -0.37
N ASP A 157 -5.16 17.11 -0.48
CA ASP A 157 -5.74 17.96 0.56
C ASP A 157 -5.99 17.17 1.86
N LYS A 158 -6.25 17.87 2.96
CA LYS A 158 -6.50 17.26 4.29
C LYS A 158 -7.63 16.22 4.31
N GLU A 159 -8.58 16.35 3.39
CA GLU A 159 -9.74 15.47 3.32
C GLU A 159 -9.58 14.35 2.29
N PHE A 160 -8.44 14.31 1.58
CA PHE A 160 -8.14 13.38 0.48
C PHE A 160 -9.18 13.40 -0.66
N LYS A 161 -9.86 14.53 -0.82
CA LYS A 161 -10.87 14.71 -1.87
C LYS A 161 -10.30 15.30 -3.15
N LYS A 162 -9.20 16.05 -3.02
CA LYS A 162 -8.56 16.75 -4.14
C LYS A 162 -7.08 16.43 -4.17
N THR A 163 -6.54 16.36 -5.37
CA THR A 163 -5.13 16.08 -5.63
C THR A 163 -4.62 17.06 -6.67
N LEU A 164 -3.45 17.65 -6.42
CA LEU A 164 -2.64 18.34 -7.42
C LEU A 164 -1.45 17.48 -7.79
N THR A 165 -1.10 17.45 -9.06
CA THR A 165 0.04 16.67 -9.56
C THR A 165 0.87 17.52 -10.51
N ALA A 166 2.21 17.49 -10.33
CA ALA A 166 3.19 17.97 -11.28
C ALA A 166 4.16 16.85 -11.64
N ASN A 167 4.67 16.86 -12.87
CA ASN A 167 5.66 15.91 -13.30
C ASN A 167 6.72 16.57 -14.16
N GLU A 168 7.95 16.08 -14.07
CA GLU A 168 9.09 16.50 -14.89
C GLU A 168 9.94 15.28 -15.25
N THR A 169 10.65 15.36 -16.37
CA THR A 169 11.56 14.31 -16.83
C THR A 169 13.00 14.75 -16.75
N PHE A 170 13.91 13.84 -16.41
CA PHE A 170 15.34 14.10 -16.30
C PHE A 170 16.18 12.87 -16.64
N ILE A 171 17.49 13.08 -16.82
CA ILE A 171 18.43 12.02 -17.17
C ILE A 171 19.56 12.01 -16.14
N VAL A 172 19.92 10.83 -15.66
CA VAL A 172 21.13 10.60 -14.85
C VAL A 172 22.19 9.91 -15.71
N LYS A 173 23.38 10.52 -15.79
CA LYS A 173 24.52 10.05 -16.62
C LYS A 173 25.62 9.39 -15.80
#